data_6a13153e4ee09194a14ead4acfa49399
#
_entry.id   6a13153e4ee09194a14ead4acfa49399
#
_cell.length_a   1.000
_cell.length_b   1.000
_cell.length_c   1.000
_cell.angle_alpha   90.00
_cell.angle_beta   90.00
_cell.angle_gamma   90.00
#
_symmetry.space_group_name_H-M   'P 1'
#
loop_
_entity.id
_entity.type
_entity.pdbx_description
1 polymer ?
#
loop_
_entity_poly.entity_id
_entity_poly.type
_entity_poly.pdbx_seq_one_letter_code
_entity_poly.pdbx_strand_id
1 'polypeptide(L)'
;MNNHDLPRIVSRWGNDGKYRKESATMLATMLHGMQGTPYIYQGEELGMTNVQFDSIEEYEDIETLNMYKERLEKGYQPEEIMHSIYARSRDNARTPMQWSGDENGGFTTGEPWFAVNPNYTRINAKEAQEDENSVFYYYQKLIRLRKENPVFVDGKFDLLLPEDEKIFIYTRTDEHTKMLVCANFTDEEVSLSLIHISEPTRLDVIS
;
A
#
# COMPACT_ATOMS: atom_id res chain seq x y z
N MET A 1 -5.02 3.96 -6.30
CA MET A 1 -3.70 4.09 -5.71
C MET A 1 -2.84 2.88 -6.01
N ASN A 2 -3.40 1.69 -5.97
CA ASN A 2 -2.76 0.45 -6.36
C ASN A 2 -3.49 -0.16 -7.55
N ASN A 3 -2.80 -0.62 -8.57
CA ASN A 3 -3.35 -1.32 -9.73
C ASN A 3 -2.22 -2.03 -10.48
N HIS A 4 -2.55 -2.72 -11.58
CA HIS A 4 -1.60 -3.49 -12.39
C HIS A 4 -0.58 -2.64 -13.17
N ASP A 5 -0.70 -1.32 -13.17
CA ASP A 5 0.19 -0.38 -13.88
C ASP A 5 1.05 0.48 -12.94
N LEU A 6 0.94 0.28 -11.64
CA LEU A 6 1.69 1.03 -10.64
C LEU A 6 2.46 0.09 -9.71
N PRO A 7 3.62 0.52 -9.19
CA PRO A 7 4.31 -0.22 -8.14
C PRO A 7 3.44 -0.45 -6.91
N ARG A 8 3.79 -1.44 -6.10
CA ARG A 8 3.11 -1.72 -4.83
C ARG A 8 3.11 -0.48 -3.94
N ILE A 9 1.94 -0.13 -3.40
CA ILE A 9 1.75 1.13 -2.67
C ILE A 9 2.66 1.26 -1.46
N VAL A 10 2.92 0.17 -0.73
CA VAL A 10 3.80 0.17 0.44
C VAL A 10 5.22 0.56 0.07
N SER A 11 5.74 0.01 -1.03
CA SER A 11 7.09 0.33 -1.53
C SER A 11 7.17 1.73 -2.15
N ARG A 12 6.04 2.22 -2.70
CA ARG A 12 6.01 3.51 -3.38
C ARG A 12 5.92 4.71 -2.43
N TRP A 13 5.10 4.60 -1.38
CA TRP A 13 4.73 5.70 -0.50
C TRP A 13 4.95 5.43 0.98
N GLY A 14 5.33 4.22 1.34
CA GLY A 14 5.63 3.81 2.69
C GLY A 14 7.07 3.32 2.85
N ASN A 15 7.31 2.66 3.96
CA ASN A 15 8.56 1.94 4.23
C ASN A 15 8.27 0.44 4.14
N ASP A 16 8.77 -0.23 3.12
CA ASP A 16 8.55 -1.66 2.88
C ASP A 16 9.55 -2.58 3.61
N GLY A 17 10.45 -1.99 4.40
CA GLY A 17 11.38 -2.68 5.28
C GLY A 17 10.86 -2.78 6.71
N LYS A 18 11.50 -2.05 7.62
CA LYS A 18 11.23 -2.10 9.07
C LYS A 18 9.78 -1.77 9.44
N TYR A 19 9.18 -0.80 8.76
CA TYR A 19 7.83 -0.29 9.04
C TYR A 19 6.80 -0.72 7.98
N ARG A 20 7.01 -1.89 7.34
CA ARG A 20 6.12 -2.37 6.27
C ARG A 20 4.66 -2.50 6.73
N LYS A 21 4.44 -3.08 7.89
CA LYS A 21 3.10 -3.31 8.44
C LYS A 21 2.42 -1.98 8.77
N GLU A 22 3.11 -1.10 9.47
CA GLU A 22 2.64 0.22 9.85
C GLU A 22 2.33 1.07 8.62
N SER A 23 3.21 1.04 7.61
CA SER A 23 2.99 1.72 6.34
C SER A 23 1.77 1.17 5.59
N ALA A 24 1.62 -0.15 5.52
CA ALA A 24 0.47 -0.78 4.86
C ALA A 24 -0.86 -0.40 5.54
N THR A 25 -0.91 -0.44 6.88
CA THR A 25 -2.11 -0.11 7.64
C THR A 25 -2.42 1.38 7.61
N MET A 26 -1.43 2.25 7.68
CA MET A 26 -1.58 3.70 7.53
C MET A 26 -2.14 4.07 6.15
N LEU A 27 -1.57 3.52 5.07
CA LEU A 27 -2.04 3.75 3.70
C LEU A 27 -3.47 3.21 3.48
N ALA A 28 -3.79 2.05 4.07
CA ALA A 28 -5.14 1.50 4.06
C ALA A 28 -6.13 2.42 4.77
N THR A 29 -5.79 2.94 5.95
CA THR A 29 -6.61 3.88 6.71
C THR A 29 -6.89 5.13 5.91
N MET A 30 -5.84 5.72 5.34
CA MET A 30 -5.95 6.90 4.49
C MET A 30 -6.92 6.66 3.33
N LEU A 31 -6.76 5.54 2.61
CA LEU A 31 -7.57 5.23 1.44
C LEU A 31 -9.03 4.90 1.79
N HIS A 32 -9.27 4.05 2.79
CA HIS A 32 -10.62 3.60 3.13
C HIS A 32 -11.46 4.67 3.83
N GLY A 33 -10.83 5.67 4.43
CA GLY A 33 -11.52 6.84 4.98
C GLY A 33 -11.96 7.87 3.92
N MET A 34 -11.36 7.86 2.72
CA MET A 34 -11.68 8.81 1.66
C MET A 34 -13.12 8.64 1.13
N GLN A 35 -13.63 9.72 0.51
CA GLN A 35 -14.87 9.69 -0.26
C GLN A 35 -14.69 8.89 -1.55
N GLY A 36 -15.74 8.21 -1.99
CA GLY A 36 -15.72 7.35 -3.16
C GLY A 36 -15.65 5.86 -2.80
N THR A 37 -15.53 5.00 -3.82
CA THR A 37 -15.47 3.55 -3.65
C THR A 37 -14.01 3.10 -3.55
N PRO A 38 -13.57 2.54 -2.42
CA PRO A 38 -12.22 1.98 -2.33
C PRO A 38 -12.15 0.66 -3.10
N TYR A 39 -11.08 0.49 -3.88
CA TYR A 39 -10.73 -0.75 -4.54
C TYR A 39 -9.49 -1.32 -3.86
N ILE A 40 -9.51 -2.59 -3.53
CA ILE A 40 -8.38 -3.32 -2.97
C ILE A 40 -7.75 -4.12 -4.11
N TYR A 41 -6.53 -3.76 -4.47
CA TYR A 41 -5.76 -4.52 -5.45
C TYR A 41 -5.14 -5.76 -4.80
N GLN A 42 -5.12 -6.89 -5.51
CA GLN A 42 -4.60 -8.17 -4.98
C GLN A 42 -3.23 -8.02 -4.31
N GLY A 43 -3.10 -8.55 -3.10
CA GLY A 43 -1.88 -8.49 -2.31
C GLY A 43 -1.69 -7.21 -1.50
N GLU A 44 -2.52 -6.18 -1.71
CA GLU A 44 -2.53 -4.97 -0.90
C GLU A 44 -2.91 -5.29 0.55
N GLU A 45 -3.89 -6.16 0.73
CA GLU A 45 -4.36 -6.70 2.00
C GLU A 45 -3.33 -7.56 2.75
N LEU A 46 -2.26 -7.96 2.08
CA LEU A 46 -1.11 -8.67 2.68
C LEU A 46 0.07 -7.73 2.96
N GLY A 47 0.01 -6.51 2.45
CA GLY A 47 1.14 -5.60 2.42
C GLY A 47 2.28 -6.13 1.53
N MET A 48 1.96 -6.72 0.36
CA MET A 48 2.93 -7.13 -0.64
C MET A 48 3.76 -5.92 -1.11
N THR A 49 5.04 -6.15 -1.31
CA THR A 49 6.02 -5.12 -1.70
C THR A 49 6.45 -5.26 -3.15
N ASN A 50 7.19 -4.29 -3.65
CA ASN A 50 7.89 -4.41 -4.92
C ASN A 50 8.82 -5.62 -4.93
N VAL A 51 9.06 -6.16 -6.10
CA VAL A 51 10.06 -7.21 -6.34
C VAL A 51 11.40 -6.58 -6.76
N GLN A 52 12.48 -7.22 -6.37
CA GLN A 52 13.83 -6.90 -6.85
C GLN A 52 14.41 -8.18 -7.45
N PHE A 53 14.29 -8.30 -8.77
CA PHE A 53 14.94 -9.37 -9.51
C PHE A 53 16.41 -9.00 -9.78
N ASP A 54 17.27 -9.98 -9.84
CA ASP A 54 18.72 -9.75 -10.02
C ASP A 54 19.07 -9.31 -11.44
N SER A 55 18.22 -9.63 -12.41
CA SER A 55 18.49 -9.47 -13.84
C SER A 55 17.32 -8.84 -14.58
N ILE A 56 17.61 -8.07 -15.63
CA ILE A 56 16.59 -7.49 -16.51
C ILE A 56 15.78 -8.55 -17.27
N GLU A 57 16.37 -9.72 -17.51
CA GLU A 57 15.73 -10.83 -18.19
C GLU A 57 14.58 -11.46 -17.42
N GLU A 58 14.46 -11.16 -16.11
CA GLU A 58 13.35 -11.60 -15.25
C GLU A 58 12.14 -10.66 -15.32
N TYR A 59 12.26 -9.52 -16.01
CA TYR A 59 11.17 -8.56 -16.21
C TYR A 59 10.47 -8.78 -17.55
N GLU A 60 9.14 -8.66 -17.57
CA GLU A 60 8.30 -8.89 -18.73
C GLU A 60 7.66 -7.60 -19.27
N ASP A 61 7.65 -6.52 -18.47
CA ASP A 61 7.05 -5.26 -18.87
C ASP A 61 7.82 -4.58 -20.01
N ILE A 62 7.18 -4.47 -21.15
CA ILE A 62 7.80 -3.94 -22.38
C ILE A 62 8.32 -2.50 -22.22
N GLU A 63 7.67 -1.68 -21.41
CA GLU A 63 8.16 -0.32 -21.10
C GLU A 63 9.44 -0.38 -20.28
N THR A 64 9.50 -1.28 -19.32
CA THR A 64 10.70 -1.53 -18.50
C THR A 64 11.86 -1.99 -19.37
N LEU A 65 11.65 -2.97 -20.24
CA LEU A 65 12.67 -3.49 -21.14
C LEU A 65 13.17 -2.43 -22.13
N ASN A 66 12.26 -1.67 -22.73
CA ASN A 66 12.60 -0.61 -23.66
C ASN A 66 13.38 0.53 -22.96
N MET A 67 12.94 0.95 -21.78
CA MET A 67 13.61 1.97 -20.99
C MET A 67 15.01 1.53 -20.57
N TYR A 68 15.19 0.25 -20.18
CA TYR A 68 16.51 -0.31 -19.84
C TYR A 68 17.47 -0.20 -21.03
N LYS A 69 17.05 -0.66 -22.22
CA LYS A 69 17.83 -0.59 -23.45
C LYS A 69 18.17 0.85 -23.84
N GLU A 70 17.19 1.73 -23.85
CA GLU A 70 17.39 3.14 -24.21
C GLU A 70 18.38 3.84 -23.27
N ARG A 71 18.35 3.56 -21.96
CA ARG A 71 19.27 4.15 -20.99
C ARG A 71 20.68 3.59 -21.12
N LEU A 72 20.84 2.31 -21.41
CA LEU A 72 22.15 1.73 -21.72
C LEU A 72 22.78 2.41 -22.94
N GLU A 73 21.99 2.64 -24.03
CA GLU A 73 22.47 3.36 -25.23
C GLU A 73 22.88 4.80 -24.94
N LYS A 74 22.27 5.42 -23.90
CA LYS A 74 22.62 6.76 -23.39
C LYS A 74 23.81 6.75 -22.42
N GLY A 75 24.38 5.60 -22.09
CA GLY A 75 25.57 5.45 -21.25
C GLY A 75 25.32 5.40 -19.75
N TYR A 76 24.06 5.17 -19.30
CA TYR A 76 23.77 4.92 -17.89
C TYR A 76 24.30 3.56 -17.47
N GLN A 77 24.67 3.41 -16.20
CA GLN A 77 25.14 2.13 -15.67
C GLN A 77 23.97 1.17 -15.40
N PRO A 78 24.12 -0.14 -15.66
CA PRO A 78 23.07 -1.12 -15.42
C PRO A 78 22.47 -1.05 -14.01
N GLU A 79 23.30 -0.86 -12.99
CA GLU A 79 22.88 -0.79 -11.59
C GLU A 79 21.96 0.41 -11.31
N GLU A 80 22.24 1.57 -11.91
CA GLU A 80 21.40 2.77 -11.79
C GLU A 80 20.05 2.55 -12.45
N ILE A 81 20.05 1.87 -13.61
CA ILE A 81 18.82 1.56 -14.33
C ILE A 81 17.99 0.56 -13.53
N MET A 82 18.59 -0.50 -13.01
CA MET A 82 17.90 -1.50 -12.19
C MET A 82 17.32 -0.89 -10.93
N HIS A 83 18.01 0.05 -10.27
CA HIS A 83 17.45 0.77 -9.13
C HIS A 83 16.15 1.53 -9.50
N SER A 84 16.11 2.16 -10.65
CA SER A 84 14.91 2.82 -11.17
C SER A 84 13.78 1.81 -11.47
N ILE A 85 14.12 0.62 -11.96
CA ILE A 85 13.17 -0.46 -12.26
C ILE A 85 12.56 -1.00 -10.97
N TYR A 86 13.36 -1.26 -9.94
CA TYR A 86 12.88 -1.69 -8.63
C TYR A 86 11.82 -0.72 -8.05
N ALA A 87 12.01 0.58 -8.27
CA ALA A 87 11.09 1.59 -7.77
C ALA A 87 9.84 1.78 -8.63
N ARG A 88 9.90 1.54 -9.95
CA ARG A 88 8.90 2.05 -10.90
C ARG A 88 8.28 1.03 -11.83
N SER A 89 8.86 -0.14 -12.03
CA SER A 89 8.33 -1.14 -12.96
C SER A 89 6.90 -1.55 -12.59
N ARG A 90 6.06 -1.69 -13.62
CA ARG A 90 4.69 -2.23 -13.49
C ARG A 90 4.69 -3.69 -13.05
N ASP A 91 5.74 -4.44 -13.34
CA ASP A 91 5.89 -5.84 -12.95
C ASP A 91 5.87 -6.04 -11.45
N ASN A 92 6.24 -5.02 -10.67
CA ASN A 92 6.10 -5.02 -9.22
C ASN A 92 4.68 -5.39 -8.74
N ALA A 93 3.64 -4.94 -9.47
CA ALA A 93 2.26 -5.25 -9.15
C ALA A 93 1.74 -6.52 -9.83
N ARG A 94 2.51 -7.10 -10.78
CA ARG A 94 2.09 -8.25 -11.60
C ARG A 94 2.67 -9.57 -11.13
N THR A 95 3.55 -9.55 -10.12
CA THR A 95 4.03 -10.78 -9.49
C THR A 95 2.85 -11.62 -9.00
N PRO A 96 2.93 -12.97 -9.09
CA PRO A 96 1.88 -13.86 -8.62
C PRO A 96 1.47 -13.60 -7.18
N MET A 97 0.20 -13.84 -6.87
CA MET A 97 -0.32 -13.74 -5.50
C MET A 97 0.41 -14.74 -4.59
N GLN A 98 0.82 -14.26 -3.43
CA GLN A 98 1.54 -15.04 -2.43
C GLN A 98 0.53 -15.70 -1.47
N TRP A 99 0.17 -16.96 -1.74
CA TRP A 99 -0.83 -17.68 -0.96
C TRP A 99 -0.26 -18.33 0.30
N SER A 100 0.98 -18.87 0.21
CA SER A 100 1.66 -19.54 1.31
C SER A 100 3.18 -19.40 1.22
N GLY A 101 3.89 -19.90 2.22
CA GLY A 101 5.36 -20.02 2.21
C GLY A 101 5.87 -21.23 1.42
N ASP A 102 5.01 -22.01 0.76
CA ASP A 102 5.38 -23.16 -0.06
C ASP A 102 5.99 -22.71 -1.39
N GLU A 103 6.52 -23.67 -2.15
CA GLU A 103 7.11 -23.43 -3.46
C GLU A 103 6.21 -22.57 -4.36
N ASN A 104 6.79 -21.62 -5.08
CA ASN A 104 6.07 -20.64 -5.91
C ASN A 104 5.00 -19.83 -5.14
N GLY A 105 5.17 -19.64 -3.83
CA GLY A 105 4.20 -18.93 -3.01
C GLY A 105 2.85 -19.63 -2.91
N GLY A 106 2.78 -20.93 -3.18
CA GLY A 106 1.52 -21.69 -3.29
C GLY A 106 0.65 -21.29 -4.47
N PHE A 107 1.18 -20.50 -5.41
CA PHE A 107 0.44 -20.02 -6.59
C PHE A 107 0.24 -21.11 -7.64
N THR A 108 1.27 -21.92 -7.89
CA THR A 108 1.26 -23.01 -8.88
C THR A 108 2.18 -24.13 -8.45
N THR A 109 1.88 -25.36 -8.90
CA THR A 109 2.76 -26.53 -8.78
C THR A 109 3.67 -26.71 -9.99
N GLY A 110 3.49 -25.91 -11.04
CA GLY A 110 4.33 -25.85 -12.23
C GLY A 110 5.23 -24.62 -12.21
N GLU A 111 5.93 -24.40 -13.32
CA GLU A 111 6.72 -23.18 -13.50
C GLU A 111 5.77 -21.97 -13.71
N PRO A 112 5.84 -20.92 -12.88
CA PRO A 112 5.03 -19.73 -13.09
C PRO A 112 5.55 -18.95 -14.30
N TRP A 113 4.65 -18.43 -15.14
CA TRP A 113 5.00 -17.61 -16.31
C TRP A 113 5.73 -16.30 -15.91
N PHE A 114 5.54 -15.86 -14.68
CA PHE A 114 6.19 -14.70 -14.07
C PHE A 114 6.71 -15.08 -12.70
N ALA A 115 7.95 -14.72 -12.40
CA ALA A 115 8.59 -15.11 -11.15
C ALA A 115 7.86 -14.54 -9.92
N VAL A 116 7.75 -15.37 -8.89
CA VAL A 116 7.14 -14.96 -7.60
C VAL A 116 8.13 -14.08 -6.84
N ASN A 117 7.65 -13.05 -6.17
CA ASN A 117 8.50 -12.24 -5.30
C ASN A 117 9.12 -13.13 -4.19
N PRO A 118 10.45 -13.20 -4.07
CA PRO A 118 11.12 -14.11 -3.13
C PRO A 118 10.71 -13.95 -1.67
N ASN A 119 10.09 -12.85 -1.30
CA ASN A 119 9.63 -12.61 0.06
C ASN A 119 8.33 -13.36 0.44
N TYR A 120 7.78 -14.19 -0.46
CA TYR A 120 6.58 -14.99 -0.22
C TYR A 120 6.71 -15.90 1.01
N THR A 121 7.91 -16.27 1.39
CA THR A 121 8.17 -17.09 2.59
C THR A 121 7.80 -16.38 3.89
N ARG A 122 7.60 -15.05 3.86
CA ARG A 122 7.27 -14.21 5.03
C ARG A 122 6.03 -13.36 4.83
N ILE A 123 5.69 -13.04 3.58
CA ILE A 123 4.54 -12.22 3.23
C ILE A 123 3.63 -13.07 2.36
N ASN A 124 2.61 -13.66 2.96
CA ASN A 124 1.65 -14.49 2.25
C ASN A 124 0.30 -14.56 2.98
N ALA A 125 -0.71 -15.05 2.29
CA ALA A 125 -2.07 -15.08 2.80
C ALA A 125 -2.23 -16.03 4.01
N LYS A 126 -1.51 -17.16 4.02
CA LYS A 126 -1.59 -18.14 5.12
C LYS A 126 -1.08 -17.51 6.42
N GLU A 127 0.13 -16.99 6.41
CA GLU A 127 0.74 -16.31 7.57
C GLU A 127 -0.13 -15.12 8.03
N ALA A 128 -0.67 -14.35 7.07
CA ALA A 128 -1.52 -13.20 7.39
C ALA A 128 -2.84 -13.60 8.06
N GLN A 129 -3.39 -14.79 7.78
CA GLN A 129 -4.58 -15.30 8.43
C GLN A 129 -4.32 -15.94 9.79
N GLU A 130 -3.09 -16.33 10.08
CA GLU A 130 -2.67 -16.87 11.38
C GLU A 130 -2.30 -15.75 12.39
N ASP A 131 -2.01 -14.52 11.94
CA ASP A 131 -1.72 -13.36 12.79
C ASP A 131 -2.91 -12.38 12.85
N GLU A 132 -3.64 -12.35 13.96
CA GLU A 132 -4.77 -11.43 14.19
C GLU A 132 -4.39 -9.94 14.11
N ASN A 133 -3.10 -9.62 14.22
CA ASN A 133 -2.56 -8.28 14.06
C ASN A 133 -2.05 -8.00 12.65
N SER A 134 -2.25 -8.90 11.68
CA SER A 134 -1.78 -8.73 10.31
C SER A 134 -2.47 -7.59 9.57
N VAL A 135 -1.86 -7.19 8.45
CA VAL A 135 -2.46 -6.25 7.49
C VAL A 135 -3.82 -6.77 7.00
N PHE A 136 -3.98 -8.09 6.82
CA PHE A 136 -5.23 -8.73 6.39
C PHE A 136 -6.39 -8.45 7.36
N TYR A 137 -6.20 -8.70 8.65
CA TYR A 137 -7.25 -8.42 9.64
C TYR A 137 -7.48 -6.91 9.83
N TYR A 138 -6.46 -6.09 9.61
CA TYR A 138 -6.62 -4.64 9.60
C TYR A 138 -7.56 -4.19 8.46
N TYR A 139 -7.37 -4.69 7.23
CA TYR A 139 -8.29 -4.46 6.12
C TYR A 139 -9.71 -4.93 6.43
N GLN A 140 -9.86 -6.10 7.07
CA GLN A 140 -11.18 -6.59 7.50
C GLN A 140 -11.86 -5.60 8.47
N LYS A 141 -11.11 -5.06 9.44
CA LYS A 141 -11.62 -4.01 10.36
C LYS A 141 -12.03 -2.76 9.61
N LEU A 142 -11.23 -2.26 8.67
CA LEU A 142 -11.55 -1.07 7.89
C LEU A 142 -12.79 -1.25 7.01
N ILE A 143 -12.94 -2.40 6.36
CA ILE A 143 -14.13 -2.72 5.57
C ILE A 143 -15.37 -2.73 6.44
N ARG A 144 -15.30 -3.32 7.63
CA ARG A 144 -16.38 -3.33 8.61
C ARG A 144 -16.72 -1.92 9.07
N LEU A 145 -15.70 -1.15 9.49
CA LEU A 145 -15.86 0.24 9.93
C LEU A 145 -16.59 1.07 8.87
N ARG A 146 -16.18 0.94 7.61
CA ARG A 146 -16.80 1.66 6.50
C ARG A 146 -18.25 1.24 6.25
N LYS A 147 -18.59 -0.04 6.40
CA LYS A 147 -19.95 -0.55 6.25
C LYS A 147 -20.89 -0.10 7.38
N GLU A 148 -20.36 0.00 8.58
CA GLU A 148 -21.11 0.35 9.79
C GLU A 148 -21.28 1.87 9.97
N ASN A 149 -20.50 2.68 9.26
CA ASN A 149 -20.50 4.15 9.39
C ASN A 149 -20.75 4.83 8.04
N PRO A 150 -21.99 5.18 7.73
CA PRO A 150 -22.38 5.85 6.48
C PRO A 150 -21.59 7.13 6.17
N VAL A 151 -21.10 7.82 7.19
CA VAL A 151 -20.27 9.03 7.04
C VAL A 151 -19.06 8.82 6.13
N PHE A 152 -18.52 7.61 6.03
CA PHE A 152 -17.43 7.31 5.09
C PHE A 152 -17.90 7.21 3.63
N VAL A 153 -19.17 6.99 3.40
CA VAL A 153 -19.76 6.93 2.06
C VAL A 153 -20.28 8.30 1.65
N ASP A 154 -21.20 8.86 2.43
CA ASP A 154 -21.97 10.05 2.09
C ASP A 154 -21.44 11.34 2.71
N GLY A 155 -20.66 11.26 3.79
CA GLY A 155 -20.15 12.40 4.52
C GLY A 155 -19.26 13.31 3.67
N LYS A 156 -19.31 14.61 3.95
CA LYS A 156 -18.45 15.62 3.32
C LYS A 156 -17.00 15.35 3.66
N PHE A 157 -16.11 15.51 2.69
CA PHE A 157 -14.66 15.45 2.85
C PHE A 157 -14.11 16.87 3.03
N ASP A 158 -13.34 17.11 4.08
CA ASP A 158 -12.60 18.36 4.27
C ASP A 158 -11.13 18.03 4.60
N LEU A 159 -10.20 18.46 3.74
CA LEU A 159 -8.77 18.33 3.96
C LEU A 159 -8.30 19.34 5.00
N LEU A 160 -7.52 18.89 5.96
CA LEU A 160 -6.91 19.73 7.00
C LEU A 160 -5.41 19.81 6.78
N LEU A 161 -4.80 20.93 7.16
CA LEU A 161 -3.36 21.16 7.06
C LEU A 161 -2.78 20.79 5.68
N PRO A 162 -3.31 21.34 4.57
CA PRO A 162 -2.95 20.91 3.21
C PRO A 162 -1.46 21.13 2.86
N GLU A 163 -0.77 22.00 3.58
CA GLU A 163 0.65 22.33 3.38
C GLU A 163 1.60 21.52 4.28
N ASP A 164 1.06 20.62 5.13
CA ASP A 164 1.89 19.80 5.98
C ASP A 164 2.49 18.64 5.19
N GLU A 165 3.83 18.54 5.16
CA GLU A 165 4.56 17.54 4.38
C GLU A 165 4.73 16.21 5.11
N LYS A 166 4.43 16.14 6.40
CA LYS A 166 4.63 14.95 7.26
C LYS A 166 3.37 14.14 7.48
N ILE A 167 2.22 14.82 7.50
CA ILE A 167 0.94 14.22 7.84
C ILE A 167 -0.12 14.53 6.80
N PHE A 168 -0.96 13.54 6.54
CA PHE A 168 -2.14 13.73 5.72
C PHE A 168 -3.39 13.55 6.59
N ILE A 169 -4.15 14.63 6.75
CA ILE A 169 -5.29 14.69 7.68
C ILE A 169 -6.51 15.20 6.97
N TYR A 170 -7.64 14.55 7.22
CA TYR A 170 -8.93 15.02 6.74
C TYR A 170 -10.06 14.61 7.67
N THR A 171 -11.20 15.26 7.52
CA THR A 171 -12.43 14.84 8.18
C THR A 171 -13.45 14.31 7.19
N ARG A 172 -14.30 13.42 7.69
CA ARG A 172 -15.56 13.00 7.06
C ARG A 172 -16.68 13.40 7.99
N THR A 173 -17.65 14.15 7.48
CA THR A 173 -18.70 14.75 8.32
C THR A 173 -20.08 14.57 7.68
N ASP A 174 -21.04 14.06 8.43
CA ASP A 174 -22.46 14.08 8.12
C ASP A 174 -23.24 14.84 9.20
N GLU A 175 -24.56 14.73 9.23
CA GLU A 175 -25.42 15.44 10.20
C GLU A 175 -25.21 14.99 11.66
N HIS A 176 -24.68 13.78 11.87
CA HIS A 176 -24.61 13.13 13.19
C HIS A 176 -23.19 12.79 13.63
N THR A 177 -22.27 12.67 12.67
CA THR A 177 -20.94 12.10 12.92
C THR A 177 -19.86 12.91 12.24
N LYS A 178 -18.78 13.12 12.95
CA LYS A 178 -17.52 13.64 12.38
C LYS A 178 -16.39 12.69 12.70
N MET A 179 -15.78 12.13 11.66
CA MET A 179 -14.61 11.26 11.74
C MET A 179 -13.37 12.03 11.33
N LEU A 180 -12.31 11.89 12.09
CA LEU A 180 -10.99 12.41 11.77
C LEU A 180 -10.11 11.26 11.33
N VAL A 181 -9.46 11.39 10.19
CA VAL A 181 -8.48 10.45 9.67
C VAL A 181 -7.12 11.13 9.62
N CYS A 182 -6.14 10.52 10.29
CA CYS A 182 -4.76 11.03 10.35
C CYS A 182 -3.82 9.94 9.84
N ALA A 183 -2.94 10.30 8.91
CA ALA A 183 -1.89 9.45 8.38
C ALA A 183 -0.54 10.16 8.56
N ASN A 184 0.37 9.54 9.33
CA ASN A 184 1.73 10.02 9.54
C ASN A 184 2.66 9.32 8.54
N PHE A 185 3.30 10.09 7.66
CA PHE A 185 4.22 9.60 6.63
C PHE A 185 5.69 9.63 7.07
N THR A 186 5.93 9.84 8.37
CA THR A 186 7.28 9.86 8.95
C THR A 186 7.49 8.72 9.92
N ASP A 187 8.72 8.47 10.32
CA ASP A 187 9.12 7.55 11.39
C ASP A 187 9.26 8.24 12.75
N GLU A 188 8.82 9.51 12.84
CA GLU A 188 8.84 10.32 14.06
C GLU A 188 7.43 10.44 14.66
N GLU A 189 7.36 10.66 15.95
CA GLU A 189 6.12 11.03 16.62
C GLU A 189 5.73 12.47 16.24
N VAL A 190 4.48 12.65 15.79
CA VAL A 190 3.94 13.96 15.43
C VAL A 190 2.81 14.32 16.37
N SER A 191 2.95 15.45 17.07
CA SER A 191 1.90 16.01 17.93
C SER A 191 0.97 16.92 17.14
N LEU A 192 -0.34 16.64 17.23
CA LEU A 192 -1.39 17.44 16.61
C LEU A 192 -2.19 18.20 17.65
N SER A 193 -2.36 19.52 17.41
CA SER A 193 -3.31 20.31 18.17
C SER A 193 -4.68 20.28 17.49
N LEU A 194 -5.67 19.72 18.17
CA LEU A 194 -7.04 19.63 17.66
C LEU A 194 -7.88 20.89 17.88
N ILE A 195 -7.28 22.01 18.29
CA ILE A 195 -7.94 23.27 18.61
C ILE A 195 -8.81 23.80 17.46
N HIS A 196 -8.50 23.44 16.23
CA HIS A 196 -9.23 23.87 15.04
C HIS A 196 -10.32 22.90 14.59
N ILE A 197 -10.54 21.80 15.30
CA ILE A 197 -11.59 20.82 15.01
C ILE A 197 -12.76 21.10 15.96
N SER A 198 -13.75 21.85 15.48
CA SER A 198 -14.94 22.19 16.27
C SER A 198 -15.74 20.93 16.66
N GLU A 199 -16.16 20.86 17.92
CA GLU A 199 -17.02 19.84 18.53
C GLU A 199 -18.37 19.64 17.79
N PRO A 200 -18.99 18.43 17.84
CA PRO A 200 -18.56 17.21 18.53
C PRO A 200 -17.81 16.24 17.63
N THR A 201 -16.60 15.86 18.04
CA THR A 201 -15.75 14.91 17.29
C THR A 201 -15.64 13.61 18.07
N ARG A 202 -16.08 12.49 17.49
CA ARG A 202 -15.75 11.15 17.99
C ARG A 202 -14.39 10.76 17.45
N LEU A 203 -13.41 10.55 18.33
CA LEU A 203 -12.10 10.05 18.00
C LEU A 203 -12.10 8.52 18.20
N ASP A 204 -12.21 7.77 17.12
CA ASP A 204 -11.90 6.35 17.14
C ASP A 204 -10.44 6.18 16.66
N VAL A 205 -9.54 5.81 17.58
CA VAL A 205 -8.15 5.50 17.25
C VAL A 205 -8.11 4.05 16.80
N ILE A 206 -7.80 3.84 15.52
CA ILE A 206 -7.47 2.54 14.98
C ILE A 206 -5.94 2.45 14.96
N SER A 207 -5.40 1.79 15.98
CA SER A 207 -3.97 1.46 16.09
C SER A 207 -3.70 0.08 15.49
#